data_a2ea1b5834b2fec2c1787b6e1c2462ad
#
_entry.id   a2ea1b5834b2fec2c1787b6e1c2462ad
#
_cell.length_a   1.000
_cell.length_b   1.000
_cell.length_c   1.000
_cell.angle_alpha   90.00
_cell.angle_beta   90.00
_cell.angle_gamma   90.00
#
_symmetry.space_group_name_H-M   'P 1'
#
loop_
_entity.id
_entity.type
_entity.pdbx_description
1 polymer ?
#
loop_
_entity_poly.entity_id
_entity_poly.type
_entity_poly.pdbx_seq_one_letter_code
_entity_poly.pdbx_strand_id
1 'polypeptide(L)'
;MVLTGSDYDKIKTGDVAPNFSLLGTDGKTYSLKELEGKAYLVVFMCNHCPYVVPKVDELKRITADYKEKGLVVIAINPNEDEHYPDDSYENMQKVVKEWGINFLYLRDESQEVAKAYGAVCTPDPFLFDEEFKLIFHARIDDTHGDKPATKHELYEAIGEFFETGVITAKENPSMGCSI
;
A
#
# COMPACT_ATOMS: atom_id res chain seq x y z
N MET A 1 -0.07 -17.02 -10.74
CA MET A 1 -0.58 -16.23 -9.59
C MET A 1 -1.87 -16.85 -9.09
N VAL A 2 -2.05 -16.94 -7.77
CA VAL A 2 -3.24 -17.49 -7.12
C VAL A 2 -3.96 -16.34 -6.42
N LEU A 3 -5.30 -16.31 -6.44
CA LEU A 3 -6.09 -15.36 -5.69
C LEU A 3 -5.92 -15.63 -4.20
N THR A 4 -5.40 -14.68 -3.46
CA THR A 4 -5.03 -14.79 -2.04
C THR A 4 -5.63 -13.62 -1.27
N GLY A 5 -6.12 -13.88 -0.06
CA GLY A 5 -6.55 -12.83 0.87
C GLY A 5 -5.41 -12.37 1.78
N SER A 6 -5.53 -11.17 2.34
CA SER A 6 -4.58 -10.65 3.34
C SER A 6 -4.42 -11.61 4.52
N ASP A 7 -3.22 -11.66 5.07
CA ASP A 7 -2.87 -12.39 6.30
C ASP A 7 -2.87 -11.42 7.49
N TYR A 8 -3.57 -11.77 8.56
CA TYR A 8 -3.69 -10.98 9.79
C TYR A 8 -2.91 -11.57 10.97
N ASP A 9 -2.12 -12.62 10.72
CA ASP A 9 -1.41 -13.30 11.80
C ASP A 9 -0.08 -12.64 12.15
N LYS A 10 0.55 -11.96 11.20
CA LYS A 10 1.91 -11.42 11.34
C LYS A 10 1.96 -10.07 12.04
N ILE A 11 1.10 -9.13 11.66
CA ILE A 11 1.00 -7.79 12.26
C ILE A 11 -0.45 -7.56 12.66
N LYS A 12 -0.66 -7.09 13.89
CA LYS A 12 -1.98 -6.81 14.47
C LYS A 12 -2.10 -5.34 14.82
N THR A 13 -3.35 -4.88 14.92
CA THR A 13 -3.66 -3.52 15.38
C THR A 13 -2.90 -3.22 16.69
N GLY A 14 -2.18 -2.11 16.70
CA GLY A 14 -1.29 -1.67 17.78
C GLY A 14 0.16 -2.12 17.67
N ASP A 15 0.49 -3.07 16.79
CA ASP A 15 1.88 -3.47 16.55
C ASP A 15 2.63 -2.38 15.77
N VAL A 16 3.93 -2.26 16.06
CA VAL A 16 4.79 -1.29 15.38
C VAL A 16 5.22 -1.82 14.01
N ALA A 17 5.11 -0.98 12.99
CA ALA A 17 5.54 -1.29 11.62
C ALA A 17 7.00 -1.76 11.58
N PRO A 18 7.30 -2.89 10.93
CA PRO A 18 8.68 -3.24 10.61
C PRO A 18 9.34 -2.12 9.80
N ASN A 19 10.52 -1.67 10.25
CA ASN A 19 11.26 -0.67 9.50
C ASN A 19 11.84 -1.28 8.22
N PHE A 20 11.97 -0.46 7.21
CA PHE A 20 12.61 -0.82 5.94
C PHE A 20 13.57 0.28 5.49
N SER A 21 14.44 -0.08 4.55
CA SER A 21 15.27 0.86 3.78
C SER A 21 15.30 0.37 2.34
N LEU A 22 14.51 0.99 1.47
CA LEU A 22 14.26 0.51 0.10
C LEU A 22 14.56 1.58 -0.94
N LEU A 23 14.95 1.13 -2.13
CA LEU A 23 15.20 1.98 -3.29
C LEU A 23 13.87 2.45 -3.90
N GLY A 24 13.68 3.75 -4.02
CA GLY A 24 12.56 4.37 -4.72
C GLY A 24 12.79 4.51 -6.21
N THR A 25 11.71 4.60 -6.97
CA THR A 25 11.75 4.77 -8.44
C THR A 25 12.41 6.08 -8.89
N ASP A 26 12.62 7.02 -7.99
CA ASP A 26 13.38 8.26 -8.21
C ASP A 26 14.90 8.11 -7.99
N GLY A 27 15.36 6.90 -7.66
CA GLY A 27 16.77 6.57 -7.41
C GLY A 27 17.26 6.90 -6.00
N LYS A 28 16.39 7.33 -5.09
CA LYS A 28 16.73 7.59 -3.69
C LYS A 28 16.34 6.40 -2.81
N THR A 29 17.06 6.21 -1.72
CA THR A 29 16.70 5.24 -0.69
C THR A 29 15.84 5.90 0.38
N TYR A 30 14.77 5.21 0.77
CA TYR A 30 13.82 5.66 1.78
C TYR A 30 13.75 4.66 2.94
N SER A 31 13.85 5.19 4.14
CA SER A 31 13.62 4.42 5.37
C SER A 31 12.32 4.91 6.02
N LEU A 32 11.46 3.98 6.48
CA LEU A 32 10.18 4.35 7.09
C LEU A 32 10.37 5.35 8.24
N LYS A 33 11.38 5.13 9.09
CA LYS A 33 11.65 5.98 10.26
C LYS A 33 12.20 7.38 9.94
N GLU A 34 12.61 7.61 8.69
CA GLU A 34 13.12 8.90 8.22
C GLU A 34 12.04 9.74 7.51
N LEU A 35 10.86 9.15 7.31
CA LEU A 35 9.71 9.85 6.74
C LEU A 35 8.99 10.63 7.84
N GLU A 36 8.58 11.85 7.53
CA GLU A 36 7.88 12.74 8.45
C GLU A 36 6.40 12.82 8.04
N GLY A 37 5.51 12.40 8.94
CA GLY A 37 4.06 12.38 8.72
C GLY A 37 3.28 12.19 10.02
N LYS A 38 1.97 12.36 9.94
CA LYS A 38 1.02 12.06 11.03
C LYS A 38 0.37 10.68 10.88
N ALA A 39 0.43 10.13 9.69
CA ALA A 39 0.01 8.78 9.37
C ALA A 39 0.77 8.26 8.15
N TYR A 40 0.93 6.93 8.09
CA TYR A 40 1.68 6.26 7.04
C TYR A 40 0.84 5.14 6.45
N LEU A 41 0.58 5.23 5.15
CA LEU A 41 -0.09 4.18 4.40
C LEU A 41 0.95 3.39 3.61
N VAL A 42 1.25 2.19 4.05
CA VAL A 42 2.12 1.25 3.34
C VAL A 42 1.23 0.31 2.51
N VAL A 43 1.44 0.27 1.19
CA VAL A 43 0.65 -0.57 0.29
C VAL A 43 1.58 -1.48 -0.49
N PHE A 44 1.45 -2.79 -0.29
CA PHE A 44 2.12 -3.75 -1.18
C PHE A 44 1.34 -3.83 -2.48
N MET A 45 1.99 -3.51 -3.59
CA MET A 45 1.38 -3.51 -4.93
C MET A 45 2.40 -3.88 -6.00
N CYS A 46 1.92 -4.25 -7.18
CA CYS A 46 2.75 -4.58 -8.33
C CYS A 46 2.17 -4.00 -9.62
N ASN A 47 2.91 -4.06 -10.72
CA ASN A 47 2.53 -3.38 -11.96
C ASN A 47 1.54 -4.17 -12.81
N HIS A 48 1.58 -5.50 -12.75
CA HIS A 48 0.82 -6.37 -13.66
C HIS A 48 -0.46 -6.97 -13.04
N CYS A 49 -0.69 -6.78 -11.73
CA CYS A 49 -1.83 -7.38 -11.06
C CYS A 49 -3.16 -6.71 -11.45
N PRO A 50 -4.13 -7.45 -12.00
CA PRO A 50 -5.43 -6.89 -12.39
C PRO A 50 -6.26 -6.39 -11.20
N TYR A 51 -5.88 -6.76 -9.97
CA TYR A 51 -6.50 -6.24 -8.74
C TYR A 51 -5.85 -4.95 -8.25
N VAL A 52 -4.62 -4.64 -8.70
CA VAL A 52 -3.90 -3.39 -8.36
C VAL A 52 -4.30 -2.25 -9.31
N VAL A 53 -4.27 -2.50 -10.61
CA VAL A 53 -4.47 -1.46 -11.62
C VAL A 53 -5.73 -0.61 -11.38
N PRO A 54 -6.91 -1.19 -11.08
CA PRO A 54 -8.12 -0.41 -10.81
C PRO A 54 -8.06 0.44 -9.52
N LYS A 55 -7.12 0.16 -8.61
CA LYS A 55 -6.99 0.84 -7.32
C LYS A 55 -6.02 2.03 -7.35
N VAL A 56 -5.23 2.16 -8.41
CA VAL A 56 -4.19 3.21 -8.50
C VAL A 56 -4.80 4.61 -8.43
N ASP A 57 -5.92 4.84 -9.11
CA ASP A 57 -6.57 6.15 -9.08
C ASP A 57 -7.13 6.48 -7.70
N GLU A 58 -7.62 5.50 -6.96
CA GLU A 58 -8.06 5.69 -5.58
C GLU A 58 -6.87 6.02 -4.65
N LEU A 59 -5.73 5.34 -4.79
CA LEU A 59 -4.51 5.66 -4.03
C LEU A 59 -3.99 7.07 -4.37
N LYS A 60 -4.06 7.50 -5.62
CA LYS A 60 -3.72 8.86 -6.04
C LYS A 60 -4.64 9.90 -5.42
N ARG A 61 -5.95 9.62 -5.38
CA ARG A 61 -6.96 10.47 -4.72
C ARG A 61 -6.69 10.59 -3.24
N ILE A 62 -6.48 9.47 -2.54
CA ILE A 62 -6.10 9.44 -1.12
C ILE A 62 -4.87 10.31 -0.87
N THR A 63 -3.83 10.14 -1.68
CA THR A 63 -2.61 10.91 -1.55
C THR A 63 -2.87 12.41 -1.75
N ALA A 64 -3.61 12.79 -2.79
CA ALA A 64 -3.89 14.20 -3.08
C ALA A 64 -4.69 14.87 -1.95
N ASP A 65 -5.70 14.18 -1.40
CA ASP A 65 -6.63 14.75 -0.43
C ASP A 65 -6.06 14.81 1.00
N TYR A 66 -5.14 13.89 1.35
CA TYR A 66 -4.63 13.77 2.73
C TYR A 66 -3.16 14.14 2.92
N LYS A 67 -2.40 14.37 1.84
CA LYS A 67 -0.98 14.77 1.93
C LYS A 67 -0.78 16.00 2.81
N GLU A 68 -1.54 17.05 2.61
CA GLU A 68 -1.43 18.30 3.38
C GLU A 68 -1.89 18.14 4.85
N LYS A 69 -2.63 17.07 5.16
CA LYS A 69 -3.00 16.68 6.53
C LYS A 69 -1.90 15.89 7.22
N GLY A 70 -0.88 15.44 6.47
CA GLY A 70 0.26 14.69 6.99
C GLY A 70 0.23 13.19 6.69
N LEU A 71 -0.59 12.72 5.73
CA LEU A 71 -0.50 11.34 5.25
C LEU A 71 0.70 11.17 4.32
N VAL A 72 1.51 10.17 4.62
CA VAL A 72 2.58 9.68 3.72
C VAL A 72 2.14 8.35 3.12
N VAL A 73 2.03 8.28 1.79
CA VAL A 73 1.68 7.06 1.07
C VAL A 73 2.93 6.45 0.47
N ILE A 74 3.16 5.18 0.80
CA ILE A 74 4.33 4.40 0.39
C ILE A 74 3.84 3.10 -0.24
N ALA A 75 3.97 2.99 -1.56
CA ALA A 75 3.77 1.73 -2.26
C ALA A 75 5.08 0.95 -2.31
N ILE A 76 4.99 -0.37 -2.11
CA ILE A 76 6.15 -1.28 -2.16
C ILE A 76 5.84 -2.40 -3.14
N ASN A 77 6.73 -2.62 -4.11
CA ASN A 77 6.65 -3.74 -5.05
C ASN A 77 7.59 -4.86 -4.59
N PRO A 78 7.05 -5.98 -4.07
CA PRO A 78 7.82 -7.14 -3.66
C PRO A 78 7.91 -8.23 -4.72
N ASN A 79 7.21 -8.09 -5.85
CA ASN A 79 7.15 -9.16 -6.84
C ASN A 79 8.50 -9.37 -7.51
N GLU A 80 8.84 -10.63 -7.75
CA GLU A 80 10.01 -10.98 -8.51
C GLU A 80 9.84 -10.61 -9.99
N ASP A 81 10.92 -10.28 -10.67
CA ASP A 81 10.91 -9.80 -12.05
C ASP A 81 11.55 -10.77 -13.05
N GLU A 82 12.01 -11.94 -12.59
CA GLU A 82 12.54 -12.99 -13.46
C GLU A 82 11.44 -13.61 -14.34
N HIS A 83 10.26 -13.90 -13.73
CA HIS A 83 9.10 -14.44 -14.44
C HIS A 83 8.06 -13.33 -14.75
N TYR A 84 8.11 -12.20 -14.03
CA TYR A 84 7.21 -11.06 -14.19
C TYR A 84 7.98 -9.77 -14.50
N PRO A 85 8.55 -9.65 -15.72
CA PRO A 85 9.40 -8.50 -16.08
C PRO A 85 8.69 -7.15 -16.01
N ASP A 86 7.36 -7.15 -16.01
CA ASP A 86 6.57 -5.93 -15.77
C ASP A 86 6.84 -5.31 -14.39
N ASP A 87 7.31 -6.09 -13.42
CA ASP A 87 7.64 -5.63 -12.07
C ASP A 87 9.11 -5.26 -11.88
N SER A 88 9.91 -5.28 -12.96
CA SER A 88 11.30 -4.81 -12.89
C SER A 88 11.40 -3.35 -12.47
N TYR A 89 12.52 -2.99 -11.87
CA TYR A 89 12.75 -1.62 -11.42
C TYR A 89 12.59 -0.59 -12.55
N GLU A 90 13.09 -0.89 -13.76
CA GLU A 90 12.93 -0.04 -14.94
C GLU A 90 11.45 0.13 -15.35
N ASN A 91 10.67 -0.93 -15.25
CA ASN A 91 9.25 -0.85 -15.56
C ASN A 91 8.46 -0.12 -14.46
N MET A 92 8.84 -0.27 -13.18
CA MET A 92 8.30 0.58 -12.10
C MET A 92 8.51 2.07 -12.40
N GLN A 93 9.70 2.47 -12.86
CA GLN A 93 10.00 3.87 -13.23
C GLN A 93 9.13 4.37 -14.41
N LYS A 94 8.81 3.50 -15.38
CA LYS A 94 7.88 3.83 -16.48
C LYS A 94 6.46 3.98 -15.97
N VAL A 95 5.99 3.02 -15.19
CA VAL A 95 4.64 2.98 -14.61
C VAL A 95 4.36 4.22 -13.76
N VAL A 96 5.31 4.69 -12.96
CA VAL A 96 5.17 5.95 -12.20
C VAL A 96 4.78 7.12 -13.10
N LYS A 97 5.40 7.22 -14.29
CA LYS A 97 5.13 8.30 -15.25
C LYS A 97 3.80 8.07 -16.00
N GLU A 98 3.58 6.85 -16.46
CA GLU A 98 2.41 6.47 -17.26
C GLU A 98 1.11 6.56 -16.47
N TRP A 99 1.10 6.09 -15.21
CA TRP A 99 -0.07 6.14 -14.34
C TRP A 99 -0.20 7.46 -13.57
N GLY A 100 0.81 8.34 -13.66
CA GLY A 100 0.85 9.60 -12.91
C GLY A 100 0.83 9.39 -11.40
N ILE A 101 1.62 8.41 -10.91
CA ILE A 101 1.73 8.10 -9.48
C ILE A 101 2.29 9.32 -8.74
N ASN A 102 1.61 9.74 -7.68
CA ASN A 102 1.90 10.92 -6.86
C ASN A 102 2.33 10.58 -5.42
N PHE A 103 2.72 9.32 -5.19
CA PHE A 103 3.20 8.77 -3.91
C PHE A 103 4.54 8.05 -4.10
N LEU A 104 5.21 7.69 -3.00
CA LEU A 104 6.46 6.93 -3.05
C LEU A 104 6.20 5.53 -3.59
N TYR A 105 7.05 5.07 -4.52
CA TYR A 105 6.99 3.71 -5.04
C TYR A 105 8.37 3.06 -4.93
N LEU A 106 8.48 2.07 -4.06
CA LEU A 106 9.73 1.46 -3.62
C LEU A 106 9.84 0.00 -4.08
N ARG A 107 11.08 -0.47 -4.28
CA ARG A 107 11.36 -1.85 -4.67
C ARG A 107 11.79 -2.69 -3.46
N ASP A 108 11.09 -3.78 -3.16
CA ASP A 108 11.49 -4.83 -2.20
C ASP A 108 11.91 -6.09 -2.96
N GLU A 109 13.11 -6.03 -3.56
CA GLU A 109 13.65 -7.11 -4.40
C GLU A 109 13.83 -8.43 -3.63
N SER A 110 14.17 -8.35 -2.36
CA SER A 110 14.39 -9.51 -1.50
C SER A 110 13.11 -10.15 -0.96
N GLN A 111 11.96 -9.45 -1.07
CA GLN A 111 10.70 -9.79 -0.43
C GLN A 111 10.75 -9.84 1.12
N GLU A 112 11.83 -9.35 1.70
CA GLU A 112 12.00 -9.40 3.16
C GLU A 112 11.06 -8.45 3.88
N VAL A 113 10.79 -7.29 3.28
CA VAL A 113 9.83 -6.33 3.84
C VAL A 113 8.42 -6.88 3.75
N ALA A 114 8.00 -7.44 2.60
CA ALA A 114 6.70 -8.09 2.47
C ALA A 114 6.52 -9.20 3.51
N LYS A 115 7.52 -10.07 3.69
CA LYS A 115 7.51 -11.13 4.70
C LYS A 115 7.43 -10.59 6.14
N ALA A 116 8.12 -9.48 6.43
CA ALA A 116 8.10 -8.85 7.74
C ALA A 116 6.70 -8.27 8.08
N TYR A 117 6.01 -7.72 7.08
CA TYR A 117 4.64 -7.21 7.22
C TYR A 117 3.59 -8.34 7.18
N GLY A 118 3.94 -9.53 6.71
CA GLY A 118 2.97 -10.60 6.44
C GLY A 118 2.12 -10.33 5.20
N ALA A 119 2.59 -9.47 4.30
CA ALA A 119 1.93 -9.23 3.03
C ALA A 119 2.10 -10.46 2.13
N VAL A 120 0.98 -11.07 1.74
CA VAL A 120 0.93 -12.30 0.93
C VAL A 120 0.22 -12.08 -0.41
N CYS A 121 -0.39 -10.93 -0.60
CA CYS A 121 -1.12 -10.57 -1.83
C CYS A 121 -0.92 -9.09 -2.19
N THR A 122 -1.25 -8.75 -3.43
CA THR A 122 -1.30 -7.37 -3.92
C THR A 122 -2.68 -7.07 -4.55
N PRO A 123 -3.32 -5.91 -4.21
CA PRO A 123 -2.85 -4.90 -3.24
C PRO A 123 -3.12 -5.31 -1.79
N ASP A 124 -2.23 -4.91 -0.86
CA ASP A 124 -2.42 -5.12 0.57
C ASP A 124 -2.02 -3.85 1.34
N PRO A 125 -2.97 -3.03 1.81
CA PRO A 125 -2.70 -1.75 2.46
C PRO A 125 -2.70 -1.87 3.99
N PHE A 126 -1.70 -1.27 4.63
CA PHE A 126 -1.51 -1.14 6.07
C PHE A 126 -1.44 0.33 6.44
N LEU A 127 -2.33 0.82 7.29
CA LEU A 127 -2.34 2.20 7.77
C LEU A 127 -1.80 2.27 9.19
N PHE A 128 -0.81 3.13 9.40
CA PHE A 128 -0.14 3.35 10.68
C PHE A 128 -0.33 4.79 11.13
N ASP A 129 -0.32 5.01 12.45
CA ASP A 129 -0.29 6.33 13.07
C ASP A 129 1.11 6.97 13.06
N GLU A 130 1.25 8.13 13.72
CA GLU A 130 2.51 8.86 13.84
C GLU A 130 3.59 8.13 14.66
N GLU A 131 3.20 7.16 15.50
CA GLU A 131 4.10 6.28 16.26
C GLU A 131 4.42 4.98 15.52
N PHE A 132 4.02 4.88 14.23
CA PHE A 132 4.12 3.69 13.38
C PHE A 132 3.34 2.48 13.92
N LYS A 133 2.30 2.68 14.72
CA LYS A 133 1.43 1.60 15.17
C LYS A 133 0.32 1.34 14.14
N LEU A 134 0.08 0.07 13.83
CA LEU A 134 -0.98 -0.33 12.91
C LEU A 134 -2.35 0.09 13.50
N ILE A 135 -3.09 0.88 12.74
CA ILE A 135 -4.43 1.36 13.12
C ILE A 135 -5.54 0.86 12.19
N PHE A 136 -5.18 0.37 10.98
CA PHE A 136 -6.15 -0.21 10.05
C PHE A 136 -5.47 -1.10 9.01
N HIS A 137 -6.01 -2.32 8.80
CA HIS A 137 -5.56 -3.25 7.78
C HIS A 137 -6.78 -3.84 7.07
N ALA A 138 -7.12 -3.30 5.91
CA ALA A 138 -8.29 -3.71 5.14
C ALA A 138 -8.10 -3.40 3.66
N ARG A 139 -9.05 -3.81 2.82
CA ARG A 139 -9.02 -3.51 1.38
C ARG A 139 -9.14 -2.02 1.10
N ILE A 140 -8.67 -1.60 -0.08
CA ILE A 140 -8.73 -0.20 -0.52
C ILE A 140 -10.19 0.23 -0.74
N ASP A 141 -10.93 -0.57 -1.49
CA ASP A 141 -12.33 -0.37 -1.82
C ASP A 141 -12.99 -1.70 -2.23
N ASP A 142 -14.28 -1.70 -2.53
CA ASP A 142 -15.06 -2.88 -2.90
C ASP A 142 -15.09 -3.17 -4.42
N THR A 143 -14.25 -2.51 -5.24
CA THR A 143 -14.15 -2.78 -6.68
C THR A 143 -13.83 -4.24 -6.93
N HIS A 144 -14.59 -4.86 -7.82
CA HIS A 144 -14.37 -6.22 -8.27
C HIS A 144 -14.59 -6.31 -9.79
N GLY A 145 -13.54 -6.68 -10.52
CA GLY A 145 -13.56 -6.68 -11.98
C GLY A 145 -13.81 -5.28 -12.54
N ASP A 146 -14.67 -5.17 -13.55
CA ASP A 146 -14.98 -3.91 -14.25
C ASP A 146 -16.04 -3.04 -13.54
N LYS A 147 -16.52 -3.44 -12.37
CA LYS A 147 -17.53 -2.68 -11.64
C LYS A 147 -16.86 -1.58 -10.82
N PRO A 148 -17.36 -0.31 -10.90
CA PRO A 148 -16.82 0.75 -10.07
C PRO A 148 -17.05 0.46 -8.59
N ALA A 149 -16.19 1.02 -7.73
CA ALA A 149 -16.37 0.96 -6.28
C ALA A 149 -17.69 1.59 -5.87
N THR A 150 -18.36 0.98 -4.90
CA THR A 150 -19.52 1.54 -4.20
C THR A 150 -19.17 1.93 -2.77
N LYS A 151 -18.06 1.42 -2.24
CA LYS A 151 -17.51 1.72 -0.92
C LYS A 151 -16.02 2.01 -1.05
N HIS A 152 -15.58 3.06 -0.40
CA HIS A 152 -14.19 3.55 -0.39
C HIS A 152 -13.61 3.39 1.01
N GLU A 153 -13.53 2.13 1.49
CA GLU A 153 -13.30 1.82 2.90
C GLU A 153 -11.99 2.42 3.44
N LEU A 154 -10.91 2.34 2.68
CA LEU A 154 -9.63 2.92 3.10
C LEU A 154 -9.68 4.46 3.13
N TYR A 155 -10.28 5.08 2.12
CA TYR A 155 -10.44 6.53 2.07
C TYR A 155 -11.26 7.06 3.25
N GLU A 156 -12.38 6.39 3.55
CA GLU A 156 -13.27 6.72 4.66
C GLU A 156 -12.57 6.52 6.02
N ALA A 157 -11.85 5.42 6.20
CA ALA A 157 -11.08 5.15 7.42
C ALA A 157 -9.98 6.20 7.67
N ILE A 158 -9.25 6.61 6.62
CA ILE A 158 -8.26 7.68 6.71
C ILE A 158 -8.92 9.00 7.09
N GLY A 159 -10.08 9.31 6.49
CA GLY A 159 -10.87 10.50 6.83
C GLY A 159 -11.28 10.51 8.29
N GLU A 160 -11.84 9.42 8.78
CA GLU A 160 -12.24 9.25 10.18
C GLU A 160 -11.05 9.45 11.13
N PHE A 161 -9.90 8.85 10.82
CA PHE A 161 -8.68 9.00 11.62
C PHE A 161 -8.23 10.47 11.72
N PHE A 162 -8.17 11.20 10.61
CA PHE A 162 -7.75 12.61 10.63
C PHE A 162 -8.76 13.54 11.29
N GLU A 163 -10.02 13.14 11.38
CA GLU A 163 -11.09 13.93 12.04
C GLU A 163 -11.20 13.63 13.54
N THR A 164 -11.08 12.36 13.92
CA THR A 164 -11.42 11.90 15.28
C THR A 164 -10.25 11.29 16.06
N GLY A 165 -9.16 10.91 15.39
CA GLY A 165 -8.03 10.20 15.96
C GLY A 165 -8.24 8.69 16.13
N VAL A 166 -9.41 8.15 15.76
CA VAL A 166 -9.74 6.72 15.85
C VAL A 166 -10.42 6.25 14.59
N ILE A 167 -10.37 4.94 14.32
CA ILE A 167 -11.06 4.30 13.20
C ILE A 167 -12.08 3.32 13.81
N THR A 168 -13.35 3.48 13.43
CA THR A 168 -14.43 2.56 13.83
C THR A 168 -14.88 1.66 12.68
N ALA A 169 -14.39 1.92 11.47
CA ALA A 169 -14.71 1.16 10.29
C ALA A 169 -14.31 -0.33 10.45
N LYS A 170 -15.15 -1.22 9.92
CA LYS A 170 -14.87 -2.65 9.91
C LYS A 170 -13.75 -2.95 8.90
N GLU A 171 -12.77 -3.73 9.32
CA GLU A 171 -11.74 -4.27 8.45
C GLU A 171 -12.31 -5.40 7.57
N ASN A 172 -12.36 -5.17 6.27
CA ASN A 172 -12.66 -6.18 5.28
C ASN A 172 -11.36 -6.58 4.57
N PRO A 173 -11.00 -7.87 4.52
CA PRO A 173 -9.74 -8.31 3.95
C PRO A 173 -9.54 -7.84 2.51
N SER A 174 -8.31 -7.44 2.17
CA SER A 174 -7.91 -7.30 0.78
C SER A 174 -7.84 -8.66 0.12
N MET A 175 -8.07 -8.69 -1.17
CA MET A 175 -7.90 -9.88 -2.00
C MET A 175 -7.17 -9.49 -3.28
N GLY A 176 -6.20 -10.29 -3.67
CA GLY A 176 -5.41 -10.01 -4.86
C GLY A 176 -4.56 -11.18 -5.31
N CYS A 177 -3.59 -10.88 -6.15
CA CYS A 177 -2.64 -11.87 -6.61
C CYS A 177 -1.62 -12.20 -5.51
N SER A 178 -1.24 -13.47 -5.37
CA SER A 178 -0.14 -13.86 -4.48
C SER A 178 1.16 -13.13 -4.84
N ILE A 179 1.91 -12.73 -3.82
CA ILE A 179 3.29 -12.26 -3.92
C ILE A 179 4.21 -13.44 -4.19
#